data_5eb16e3540e87a5d780183a5c4af5224
#
_entry.id   5eb16e3540e87a5d780183a5c4af5224
#
_cell.length_a   1.000
_cell.length_b   1.000
_cell.length_c   1.000
_cell.angle_alpha   90.00
_cell.angle_beta   90.00
_cell.angle_gamma   90.00
#
_symmetry.space_group_name_H-M   'P 1'
#
loop_
_entity.id
_entity.type
_entity.pdbx_description
1 polymer ?
#
loop_
_entity_poly.entity_id
_entity_poly.type
_entity_poly.pdbx_seq_one_letter_code
_entity_poly.pdbx_strand_id
1 'polypeptide(L)'
;MVVHQINSGASADSNIYLVIGSRTALIDTGTGSENSRNIAKIKEVLEGRDLDMIILTHFHIDHIGGLKDMQDVFGAEAFAGSGDAPFIESGDPAYTLSGWFGIDLEHTEVTELMEGDVMDLGEHRLRVINTPGHTCGVICLYDEVTHSLFSGDTVFGSGI
;
A
#
# COMPACT_ATOMS: atom_id res chain seq x y z
N MET A 1 6.82 -18.84 0.04
CA MET A 1 6.10 -17.55 0.18
C MET A 1 6.42 -16.95 1.51
N VAL A 2 6.79 -15.70 1.52
CA VAL A 2 6.82 -15.01 2.80
C VAL A 2 6.08 -13.67 2.64
N VAL A 3 4.88 -13.60 3.23
CA VAL A 3 4.19 -12.34 3.47
C VAL A 3 4.44 -12.00 4.93
N HIS A 4 5.01 -10.83 5.16
CA HIS A 4 5.24 -10.31 6.49
C HIS A 4 4.29 -9.17 6.77
N GLN A 5 3.56 -9.24 7.87
CA GLN A 5 2.89 -8.07 8.42
C GLN A 5 3.93 -7.22 9.14
N ILE A 6 4.05 -5.96 8.75
CA ILE A 6 5.10 -5.05 9.23
C ILE A 6 4.71 -4.39 10.53
N ASN A 7 3.51 -3.84 10.59
CA ASN A 7 2.98 -3.16 11.79
C ASN A 7 2.13 -4.09 12.65
N SER A 8 1.82 -3.67 13.87
CA SER A 8 1.05 -4.47 14.83
C SER A 8 -0.47 -4.33 14.68
N GLY A 9 -0.96 -3.58 13.70
CA GLY A 9 -2.39 -3.28 13.55
C GLY A 9 -2.97 -2.50 14.75
N ALA A 10 -2.15 -1.65 15.39
CA ALA A 10 -2.60 -0.83 16.49
C ALA A 10 -3.62 0.21 15.99
N SER A 11 -4.63 0.48 16.80
CA SER A 11 -5.79 1.31 16.55
C SER A 11 -5.55 2.52 15.64
N ALA A 12 -6.35 2.64 14.59
CA ALA A 12 -6.36 3.71 13.57
C ALA A 12 -5.21 3.66 12.54
N ASP A 13 -4.53 2.52 12.39
CA ASP A 13 -3.52 2.32 11.34
C ASP A 13 -3.88 1.10 10.50
N SER A 14 -3.70 1.19 9.18
CA SER A 14 -3.91 0.06 8.28
C SER A 14 -2.85 -1.02 8.49
N ASN A 15 -3.16 -2.24 8.04
CA ASN A 15 -2.16 -3.29 7.98
C ASN A 15 -1.20 -3.03 6.81
N ILE A 16 0.09 -3.09 7.10
CA ILE A 16 1.16 -2.99 6.11
C ILE A 16 1.72 -4.39 5.86
N TYR A 17 1.74 -4.83 4.60
CA TYR A 17 2.25 -6.14 4.24
C TYR A 17 3.46 -6.03 3.31
N LEU A 18 4.53 -6.78 3.61
CA LEU A 18 5.67 -6.95 2.73
C LEU A 18 5.63 -8.34 2.10
N VAL A 19 5.51 -8.40 0.78
CA VAL A 19 5.51 -9.62 -0.02
C VAL A 19 6.88 -9.83 -0.64
N ILE A 20 7.48 -10.98 -0.39
CA ILE A 20 8.83 -11.32 -0.86
C ILE A 20 8.78 -12.46 -1.86
N GLY A 21 9.06 -12.14 -3.11
CA GLY A 21 9.36 -13.04 -4.21
C GLY A 21 10.75 -12.74 -4.78
N SER A 22 10.97 -12.98 -6.05
CA SER A 22 12.18 -12.51 -6.77
C SER A 22 12.24 -10.99 -6.82
N ARG A 23 11.09 -10.34 -6.91
CA ARG A 23 10.87 -8.92 -6.61
C ARG A 23 10.08 -8.77 -5.31
N THR A 24 10.12 -7.58 -4.73
CA THR A 24 9.49 -7.29 -3.43
C THR A 24 8.44 -6.21 -3.59
N ALA A 25 7.31 -6.37 -2.89
CA ALA A 25 6.24 -5.38 -2.89
C ALA A 25 5.80 -5.07 -1.46
N LEU A 26 5.68 -3.78 -1.14
CA LEU A 26 4.99 -3.31 0.05
C LEU A 26 3.55 -2.99 -0.30
N ILE A 27 2.59 -3.46 0.47
CA ILE A 27 1.16 -3.17 0.30
C ILE A 27 0.73 -2.27 1.43
N ASP A 28 0.30 -1.06 1.09
CA ASP A 28 0.00 0.07 1.94
C ASP A 28 1.19 0.55 2.80
N THR A 29 1.07 1.71 3.43
CA THR A 29 2.17 2.37 4.14
C THR A 29 1.78 2.88 5.54
N GLY A 30 0.52 2.68 5.94
CA GLY A 30 0.01 3.18 7.21
C GLY A 30 -0.19 4.69 7.26
N THR A 31 -0.54 5.20 8.44
CA THR A 31 -0.75 6.64 8.70
C THR A 31 0.51 7.49 8.61
N GLY A 32 1.69 6.87 8.62
CA GLY A 32 2.97 7.56 8.76
C GLY A 32 3.41 7.84 10.19
N SER A 33 2.53 7.69 11.18
CA SER A 33 2.86 7.98 12.59
C SER A 33 3.99 7.11 13.17
N GLU A 34 4.14 5.89 12.67
CA GLU A 34 5.15 4.92 13.09
C GLU A 34 6.21 4.64 12.00
N ASN A 35 6.38 5.57 11.03
CA ASN A 35 7.25 5.35 9.85
C ASN A 35 8.65 4.88 10.21
N SER A 36 9.30 5.51 11.19
CA SER A 36 10.66 5.11 11.60
C SER A 36 10.73 3.64 12.04
N ARG A 37 9.72 3.16 12.74
CA ARG A 37 9.62 1.77 13.20
C ARG A 37 9.30 0.83 12.04
N ASN A 38 8.35 1.21 11.19
CA ASN A 38 7.95 0.42 10.02
C ASN A 38 9.12 0.29 9.03
N ILE A 39 9.83 1.38 8.73
CA ILE A 39 11.02 1.38 7.89
C ILE A 39 12.12 0.48 8.48
N ALA A 40 12.39 0.56 9.78
CA ALA A 40 13.38 -0.31 10.42
C ALA A 40 12.99 -1.79 10.29
N LYS A 41 11.71 -2.11 10.47
CA LYS A 41 11.20 -3.48 10.34
C LYS A 41 11.26 -3.98 8.89
N ILE A 42 10.91 -3.14 7.91
CA ILE A 42 11.03 -3.47 6.47
C ILE A 42 12.50 -3.78 6.14
N LYS A 43 13.45 -2.94 6.57
CA LYS A 43 14.89 -3.18 6.35
C LYS A 43 15.38 -4.48 6.99
N GLU A 44 14.91 -4.79 8.21
CA GLU A 44 15.22 -6.05 8.88
C GLU A 44 14.75 -7.24 8.05
N VAL A 45 13.51 -7.22 7.56
CA VAL A 45 12.92 -8.32 6.81
C VAL A 45 13.52 -8.45 5.40
N LEU A 46 13.88 -7.34 4.76
CA LEU A 46 14.52 -7.34 3.44
C LEU A 46 15.94 -7.93 3.46
N GLU A 47 16.62 -7.92 4.60
CA GLU A 47 17.99 -8.48 4.74
C GLU A 47 18.99 -7.95 3.70
N GLY A 48 18.85 -6.67 3.33
CA GLY A 48 19.71 -6.00 2.33
C GLY A 48 19.23 -6.12 0.89
N ARG A 49 18.04 -6.70 0.64
CA ARG A 49 17.38 -6.65 -0.66
C ARG A 49 16.74 -5.27 -0.87
N ASP A 50 16.52 -4.91 -2.13
CA ASP A 50 15.77 -3.70 -2.48
C ASP A 50 14.27 -3.89 -2.21
N LEU A 51 13.55 -2.79 -1.97
CA LEU A 51 12.10 -2.72 -2.10
C LEU A 51 11.79 -2.24 -3.51
N ASP A 52 11.22 -3.11 -4.35
CA ASP A 52 11.01 -2.79 -5.77
C ASP A 52 9.79 -1.91 -6.00
N MET A 53 8.71 -2.13 -5.22
CA MET A 53 7.46 -1.42 -5.43
C MET A 53 6.66 -1.24 -4.13
N ILE A 54 5.82 -0.20 -4.14
CA ILE A 54 4.80 0.05 -3.13
C ILE A 54 3.46 0.07 -3.85
N ILE A 55 2.50 -0.75 -3.42
CA ILE A 55 1.17 -0.82 -4.01
C ILE A 55 0.15 -0.35 -2.99
N LEU A 56 -0.59 0.69 -3.32
CA LEU A 56 -1.57 1.31 -2.44
C LEU A 56 -2.96 0.81 -2.79
N THR A 57 -3.69 0.33 -1.80
CA THR A 57 -5.04 -0.20 -2.02
C THR A 57 -6.03 0.91 -2.31
N HIS A 58 -5.89 2.08 -1.67
CA HIS A 58 -6.73 3.26 -1.88
C HIS A 58 -6.10 4.52 -1.25
N PHE A 59 -6.76 5.69 -1.39
CA PHE A 59 -6.18 6.99 -1.08
C PHE A 59 -6.30 7.47 0.38
N HIS A 60 -6.92 6.75 1.32
CA HIS A 60 -7.06 7.26 2.69
C HIS A 60 -5.72 7.31 3.44
N ILE A 61 -5.62 8.30 4.32
CA ILE A 61 -4.38 8.65 5.03
C ILE A 61 -3.75 7.48 5.78
N ASP A 62 -4.55 6.60 6.35
CA ASP A 62 -4.08 5.43 7.10
C ASP A 62 -3.51 4.32 6.21
N HIS A 63 -3.60 4.46 4.89
CA HIS A 63 -2.97 3.59 3.89
C HIS A 63 -1.79 4.25 3.17
N ILE A 64 -1.81 5.58 3.01
CA ILE A 64 -0.82 6.30 2.20
C ILE A 64 0.09 7.24 2.99
N GLY A 65 -0.17 7.46 4.28
CA GLY A 65 0.51 8.47 5.07
C GLY A 65 2.03 8.27 5.20
N GLY A 66 2.49 7.04 5.06
CA GLY A 66 3.91 6.70 5.07
C GLY A 66 4.60 6.71 3.69
N LEU A 67 3.85 6.94 2.61
CA LEU A 67 4.33 6.72 1.23
C LEU A 67 5.60 7.52 0.92
N LYS A 68 5.57 8.82 1.15
CA LYS A 68 6.70 9.70 0.80
C LYS A 68 7.99 9.30 1.49
N ASP A 69 7.95 9.09 2.80
CA ASP A 69 9.12 8.65 3.57
C ASP A 69 9.67 7.31 3.08
N MET A 70 8.77 6.37 2.73
CA MET A 70 9.17 5.06 2.23
C MET A 70 9.78 5.15 0.84
N GLN A 71 9.23 5.98 -0.05
CA GLN A 71 9.85 6.24 -1.36
C GLN A 71 11.24 6.87 -1.20
N ASP A 72 11.39 7.86 -0.33
CA ASP A 72 12.67 8.53 -0.11
C ASP A 72 13.75 7.60 0.45
N VAL A 73 13.34 6.64 1.29
CA VAL A 73 14.27 5.70 1.92
C VAL A 73 14.64 4.52 1.00
N PHE A 74 13.66 4.00 0.23
CA PHE A 74 13.85 2.77 -0.53
C PHE A 74 13.99 3.00 -2.04
N GLY A 75 13.59 4.17 -2.56
CA GLY A 75 13.58 4.45 -3.99
C GLY A 75 12.55 3.62 -4.77
N ALA A 76 11.54 3.07 -4.08
CA ALA A 76 10.53 2.21 -4.68
C ALA A 76 9.52 2.99 -5.52
N GLU A 77 9.10 2.41 -6.65
CA GLU A 77 8.01 2.95 -7.46
C GLU A 77 6.66 2.70 -6.78
N ALA A 78 5.79 3.70 -6.77
CA ALA A 78 4.45 3.58 -6.19
C ALA A 78 3.38 3.32 -7.26
N PHE A 79 2.39 2.51 -6.89
CA PHE A 79 1.28 2.08 -7.74
C PHE A 79 -0.03 2.19 -6.98
N ALA A 80 -1.12 2.57 -7.67
CA ALA A 80 -2.47 2.58 -7.12
C ALA A 80 -3.52 2.40 -8.23
N GLY A 81 -4.73 2.04 -7.87
CA GLY A 81 -5.85 1.99 -8.81
C GLY A 81 -6.05 3.35 -9.50
N SER A 82 -6.32 3.33 -10.81
CA SER A 82 -6.39 4.55 -11.65
C SER A 82 -7.41 5.59 -11.16
N GLY A 83 -8.45 5.17 -10.46
CA GLY A 83 -9.42 6.09 -9.86
C GLY A 83 -8.90 6.83 -8.63
N ASP A 84 -7.91 6.29 -7.94
CA ASP A 84 -7.36 6.83 -6.69
C ASP A 84 -5.99 7.50 -6.89
N ALA A 85 -5.19 7.06 -7.86
CA ALA A 85 -3.85 7.56 -8.10
C ALA A 85 -3.75 9.09 -8.18
N PRO A 86 -4.63 9.85 -8.89
CA PRO A 86 -4.53 11.30 -8.96
C PRO A 86 -4.73 12.01 -7.61
N PHE A 87 -5.53 11.43 -6.71
CA PHE A 87 -5.75 11.99 -5.37
C PHE A 87 -4.57 11.72 -4.44
N ILE A 88 -3.91 10.58 -4.61
CA ILE A 88 -2.68 10.24 -3.89
C ILE A 88 -1.55 11.17 -4.33
N GLU A 89 -1.36 11.34 -5.65
CA GLU A 89 -0.33 12.23 -6.21
C GLU A 89 -0.49 13.66 -5.71
N SER A 90 -1.72 14.19 -5.72
CA SER A 90 -1.99 15.56 -5.30
C SER A 90 -1.95 15.75 -3.78
N GLY A 91 -2.10 14.66 -3.01
CA GLY A 91 -2.24 14.73 -1.56
C GLY A 91 -3.49 15.48 -1.12
N ASP A 92 -4.56 15.53 -1.95
CA ASP A 92 -5.75 16.35 -1.68
C ASP A 92 -6.37 15.98 -0.31
N PRO A 93 -6.36 16.92 0.66
CA PRO A 93 -6.74 16.62 2.05
C PRO A 93 -8.23 16.31 2.21
N ALA A 94 -9.07 16.68 1.25
CA ALA A 94 -10.51 16.40 1.31
C ALA A 94 -10.81 14.95 0.94
N TYR A 95 -10.04 14.37 0.00
CA TYR A 95 -10.20 12.98 -0.43
C TYR A 95 -9.39 12.03 0.45
N THR A 96 -8.13 12.36 0.71
CA THR A 96 -7.23 11.50 1.52
C THR A 96 -7.60 11.45 3.00
N LEU A 97 -8.49 12.32 3.47
CA LEU A 97 -8.85 12.54 4.87
C LEU A 97 -7.67 13.06 5.72
N SER A 98 -6.54 13.38 5.12
CA SER A 98 -5.36 13.88 5.84
C SER A 98 -5.64 15.19 6.58
N GLY A 99 -6.55 16.02 6.05
CA GLY A 99 -6.99 17.25 6.69
C GLY A 99 -7.65 17.03 8.05
N TRP A 100 -8.30 15.90 8.30
CA TRP A 100 -8.90 15.59 9.60
C TRP A 100 -7.85 15.27 10.67
N PHE A 101 -6.68 14.83 10.24
CA PHE A 101 -5.55 14.51 11.10
C PHE A 101 -4.52 15.65 11.17
N GLY A 102 -4.75 16.75 10.42
CA GLY A 102 -3.80 17.87 10.35
C GLY A 102 -2.47 17.47 9.70
N ILE A 103 -2.49 16.52 8.79
CA ILE A 103 -1.34 16.01 8.06
C ILE A 103 -1.34 16.61 6.66
N ASP A 104 -0.25 17.27 6.29
CA ASP A 104 -0.02 17.72 4.93
C ASP A 104 0.77 16.65 4.18
N LEU A 105 0.16 16.08 3.13
CA LEU A 105 0.83 15.10 2.27
C LEU A 105 1.62 15.81 1.18
N GLU A 106 2.86 15.39 0.99
CA GLU A 106 3.69 15.87 -0.09
C GLU A 106 3.30 15.19 -1.41
N HIS A 107 3.47 15.91 -2.52
CA HIS A 107 3.28 15.33 -3.85
C HIS A 107 4.22 14.13 -4.06
N THR A 108 3.66 13.05 -4.57
CA THR A 108 4.38 11.80 -4.89
C THR A 108 3.95 11.30 -6.27
N GLU A 109 4.88 10.76 -7.05
CA GLU A 109 4.53 10.12 -8.32
C GLU A 109 3.93 8.74 -8.06
N VAL A 110 2.80 8.44 -8.71
CA VAL A 110 2.08 7.16 -8.58
C VAL A 110 1.71 6.64 -9.96
N THR A 111 2.11 5.43 -10.29
CA THR A 111 1.73 4.76 -11.54
C THR A 111 0.34 4.14 -11.42
N GLU A 112 -0.52 4.38 -12.38
CA GLU A 112 -1.89 3.87 -12.41
C GLU A 112 -1.93 2.37 -12.70
N LEU A 113 -2.78 1.65 -11.94
CA LEU A 113 -3.14 0.26 -12.19
C LEU A 113 -4.59 0.15 -12.67
N MET A 114 -4.79 -0.74 -13.64
CA MET A 114 -6.09 -1.03 -14.23
C MET A 114 -6.60 -2.41 -13.80
N GLU A 115 -7.92 -2.62 -13.93
CA GLU A 115 -8.52 -3.94 -13.73
C GLU A 115 -7.79 -5.03 -14.51
N GLY A 116 -7.38 -6.08 -13.81
CA GLY A 116 -6.73 -7.24 -14.39
C GLY A 116 -5.22 -7.12 -14.59
N ASP A 117 -4.61 -5.97 -14.31
CA ASP A 117 -3.14 -5.84 -14.29
C ASP A 117 -2.55 -6.85 -13.32
N VAL A 118 -1.34 -7.33 -13.62
CA VAL A 118 -0.64 -8.30 -12.78
C VAL A 118 0.73 -7.77 -12.39
N MET A 119 0.92 -7.58 -11.09
CA MET A 119 2.21 -7.27 -10.51
C MET A 119 2.99 -8.57 -10.30
N ASP A 120 3.94 -8.83 -11.19
CA ASP A 120 4.73 -10.06 -11.19
C ASP A 120 5.94 -9.91 -10.25
N LEU A 121 5.95 -10.69 -9.18
CA LEU A 121 7.02 -10.76 -8.19
C LEU A 121 7.87 -12.04 -8.35
N GLY A 122 7.71 -12.77 -9.46
CA GLY A 122 8.31 -14.08 -9.70
C GLY A 122 7.50 -15.20 -9.07
N GLU A 123 7.71 -15.48 -7.79
CA GLU A 123 7.01 -16.51 -7.04
C GLU A 123 5.58 -16.11 -6.63
N HIS A 124 5.22 -14.83 -6.81
CA HIS A 124 3.90 -14.27 -6.56
C HIS A 124 3.41 -13.51 -7.76
N ARG A 125 2.11 -13.53 -7.99
CA ARG A 125 1.44 -12.80 -9.07
C ARG A 125 0.20 -12.14 -8.50
N LEU A 126 0.34 -10.85 -8.21
CA LEU A 126 -0.73 -10.06 -7.61
C LEU A 126 -1.59 -9.46 -8.72
N ARG A 127 -2.77 -10.05 -8.95
CA ARG A 127 -3.76 -9.52 -9.89
C ARG A 127 -4.55 -8.40 -9.25
N VAL A 128 -4.65 -7.29 -9.94
CA VAL A 128 -5.49 -6.15 -9.57
C VAL A 128 -6.96 -6.47 -9.81
N ILE A 129 -7.79 -6.26 -8.81
CA ILE A 129 -9.25 -6.37 -8.87
C ILE A 129 -9.82 -5.03 -8.41
N ASN A 130 -10.50 -4.31 -9.29
CA ASN A 130 -11.19 -3.08 -8.93
C ASN A 130 -12.41 -3.39 -8.06
N THR A 131 -12.50 -2.77 -6.91
CA THR A 131 -13.61 -2.97 -5.96
C THR A 131 -14.21 -1.62 -5.52
N PRO A 132 -14.62 -0.74 -6.47
CA PRO A 132 -15.06 0.60 -6.14
C PRO A 132 -16.25 0.60 -5.18
N GLY A 133 -16.25 1.54 -4.25
CA GLY A 133 -17.28 1.67 -3.21
C GLY A 133 -16.78 2.46 -2.02
N HIS A 134 -15.76 1.96 -1.31
CA HIS A 134 -15.12 2.67 -0.21
C HIS A 134 -14.43 3.94 -0.72
N THR A 135 -13.63 3.82 -1.79
CA THR A 135 -13.19 4.92 -2.64
C THR A 135 -13.55 4.64 -4.10
N CYS A 136 -13.32 5.60 -5.00
CA CYS A 136 -13.65 5.43 -6.42
C CYS A 136 -12.66 4.51 -7.15
N GLY A 137 -11.42 4.41 -6.67
CA GLY A 137 -10.35 3.61 -7.26
C GLY A 137 -9.77 2.55 -6.34
N VAL A 138 -10.47 2.17 -5.24
CA VAL A 138 -9.98 1.11 -4.35
C VAL A 138 -9.82 -0.19 -5.10
N ILE A 139 -8.69 -0.87 -4.84
CA ILE A 139 -8.34 -2.15 -5.42
C ILE A 139 -8.12 -3.21 -4.35
N CYS A 140 -8.41 -4.45 -4.70
CA CYS A 140 -7.87 -5.62 -4.03
C CYS A 140 -6.73 -6.21 -4.87
N LEU A 141 -5.78 -6.86 -4.21
CA LEU A 141 -4.70 -7.60 -4.86
C LEU A 141 -4.85 -9.09 -4.56
N TYR A 142 -5.12 -9.87 -5.60
CA TYR A 142 -5.26 -11.32 -5.48
C TYR A 142 -3.99 -12.02 -5.92
N ASP A 143 -3.36 -12.75 -5.00
CA ASP A 143 -2.21 -13.59 -5.32
C ASP A 143 -2.69 -14.90 -5.95
N GLU A 144 -2.46 -15.05 -7.23
CA GLU A 144 -2.88 -16.22 -8.03
C GLU A 144 -2.18 -17.53 -7.61
N VAL A 145 -1.03 -17.42 -6.94
CA VAL A 145 -0.22 -18.58 -6.54
C VAL A 145 -0.67 -19.12 -5.19
N THR A 146 -0.93 -18.25 -4.23
CA THR A 146 -1.25 -18.64 -2.85
C THR A 146 -2.73 -18.55 -2.54
N HIS A 147 -3.52 -17.97 -3.46
CA HIS A 147 -4.95 -17.68 -3.28
C HIS A 147 -5.23 -16.74 -2.08
N SER A 148 -4.27 -15.87 -1.78
CA SER A 148 -4.42 -14.84 -0.75
C SER A 148 -4.98 -13.56 -1.36
N LEU A 149 -5.76 -12.81 -0.57
CA LEU A 149 -6.34 -11.54 -0.97
C LEU A 149 -5.88 -10.44 -0.01
N PHE A 150 -5.28 -9.38 -0.56
CA PHE A 150 -5.06 -8.13 0.15
C PHE A 150 -6.21 -7.22 -0.22
N SER A 151 -7.12 -7.01 0.73
CA SER A 151 -8.44 -6.41 0.42
C SER A 151 -8.52 -4.91 0.71
N GLY A 152 -7.50 -4.31 1.33
CA GLY A 152 -7.64 -2.97 1.87
C GLY A 152 -8.95 -2.87 2.67
N ASP A 153 -9.67 -1.81 2.48
CA ASP A 153 -10.95 -1.53 3.15
C ASP A 153 -12.19 -2.04 2.40
N THR A 154 -12.00 -3.02 1.50
CA THR A 154 -13.11 -3.70 0.82
C THR A 154 -13.72 -4.81 1.68
N VAL A 155 -12.90 -5.54 2.46
CA VAL A 155 -13.35 -6.65 3.33
C VAL A 155 -12.68 -6.56 4.69
N PHE A 156 -13.49 -6.54 5.74
CA PHE A 156 -13.03 -6.51 7.14
C PHE A 156 -13.27 -7.86 7.81
N GLY A 157 -12.23 -8.41 8.44
CA GLY A 157 -12.28 -9.74 9.05
C GLY A 157 -13.23 -9.86 10.26
N SER A 158 -13.55 -8.75 10.93
CA SER A 158 -14.41 -8.70 12.13
C SER A 158 -15.60 -7.74 11.99
N GLY A 159 -15.91 -7.30 10.79
CA GLY A 159 -16.91 -6.26 10.52
C GLY A 159 -16.33 -4.85 10.70
N ILE A 160 -17.16 -3.86 10.38
CA ILE A 160 -16.83 -2.44 10.49
C ILE A 160 -17.07 -1.99 11.93
#